data_5a9650a6d0de266a13ceac709d0f1127
#
_entry.id   5a9650a6d0de266a13ceac709d0f1127
#
_cell.length_a   1.000
_cell.length_b   1.000
_cell.length_c   1.000
_cell.angle_alpha   90.00
_cell.angle_beta   90.00
_cell.angle_gamma   90.00
#
_symmetry.space_group_name_H-M   'P 1'
#
loop_
_entity.id
_entity.type
_entity.pdbx_description
1 polymer ?
#
loop_
_entity_poly.entity_id
_entity_poly.type
_entity_poly.pdbx_seq_one_letter_code
_entity_poly.pdbx_strand_id
1 'polypeptide(L)'
;MPDVRMKDIAEAVGVSVVTVSNALAGRKGVSDDVRIKVEKAARELGYDLKKNVRQDQGSVIGVLTSEKYMTVGISFYWGLYQRVAYEAAKSQSVTMLEVVTFSMEEETELPKLLQEKVISGLIIIGWMSRPYIEKIVAAAN
;
A
#
# COMPACT_ATOMS: atom_id res chain seq x y z
N MET A 1 13.68 2.18 -18.61
CA MET A 1 13.95 3.52 -18.06
C MET A 1 14.33 3.33 -16.60
N PRO A 2 15.48 3.81 -16.18
CA PRO A 2 15.82 3.80 -14.77
C PRO A 2 14.81 4.66 -13.99
N ASP A 3 14.28 4.13 -12.90
CA ASP A 3 13.40 4.87 -12.01
C ASP A 3 14.20 6.04 -11.36
N VAL A 4 13.72 7.25 -11.55
CA VAL A 4 14.32 8.45 -10.92
C VAL A 4 14.14 8.36 -9.41
N ARG A 5 15.21 8.56 -8.67
CA ARG A 5 15.24 8.51 -7.20
C ARG A 5 15.38 9.91 -6.61
N MET A 6 15.01 10.06 -5.34
CA MET A 6 15.21 11.32 -4.60
C MET A 6 16.67 11.80 -4.63
N LYS A 7 17.61 10.88 -4.74
CA LYS A 7 19.04 11.19 -4.87
C LYS A 7 19.34 11.98 -6.15
N ASP A 8 18.70 11.63 -7.26
CA ASP A 8 18.90 12.31 -8.55
C ASP A 8 18.37 13.74 -8.49
N ILE A 9 17.24 13.95 -7.80
CA ILE A 9 16.69 15.28 -7.54
C ILE A 9 17.63 16.09 -6.62
N ALA A 10 18.15 15.46 -5.57
CA ALA A 10 19.07 16.08 -4.63
C ALA A 10 20.34 16.58 -5.32
N GLU A 11 20.91 15.79 -6.22
CA GLU A 11 22.07 16.15 -7.02
C GLU A 11 21.74 17.29 -8.01
N ALA A 12 20.58 17.25 -8.66
CA ALA A 12 20.15 18.28 -9.61
C ALA A 12 19.91 19.65 -8.95
N VAL A 13 19.42 19.67 -7.72
CA VAL A 13 19.11 20.92 -6.98
C VAL A 13 20.25 21.37 -6.07
N GLY A 14 21.19 20.48 -5.75
CA GLY A 14 22.32 20.75 -4.84
C GLY A 14 21.91 20.77 -3.36
N VAL A 15 20.98 19.93 -2.97
CA VAL A 15 20.50 19.81 -1.58
C VAL A 15 20.61 18.35 -1.10
N SER A 16 20.40 18.11 0.20
CA SER A 16 20.40 16.75 0.73
C SER A 16 19.14 15.97 0.34
N VAL A 17 19.23 14.63 0.31
CA VAL A 17 18.06 13.76 0.09
C VAL A 17 16.97 14.00 1.13
N VAL A 18 17.35 14.29 2.37
CA VAL A 18 16.41 14.63 3.47
C VAL A 18 15.68 15.92 3.14
N THR A 19 16.36 16.93 2.59
CA THR A 19 15.74 18.19 2.16
C THR A 19 14.75 17.94 1.03
N VAL A 20 15.09 17.09 0.05
CA VAL A 20 14.17 16.68 -1.03
C VAL A 20 12.94 16.00 -0.47
N SER A 21 13.11 15.03 0.42
CA SER A 21 12.00 14.32 1.07
C SER A 21 11.07 15.28 1.82
N ASN A 22 11.63 16.20 2.60
CA ASN A 22 10.85 17.18 3.35
C ASN A 22 10.13 18.19 2.44
N ALA A 23 10.78 18.61 1.35
CA ALA A 23 10.18 19.50 0.36
C ALA A 23 8.96 18.86 -0.32
N LEU A 24 9.13 17.63 -0.82
CA LEU A 24 8.08 16.88 -1.52
C LEU A 24 6.92 16.49 -0.60
N ALA A 25 7.21 16.21 0.67
CA ALA A 25 6.20 15.89 1.68
C ALA A 25 5.50 17.13 2.29
N GLY A 26 5.86 18.33 1.90
CA GLY A 26 5.29 19.56 2.44
C GLY A 26 5.62 19.83 3.92
N ARG A 27 6.68 19.20 4.45
CA ARG A 27 7.08 19.35 5.86
C ARG A 27 7.69 20.73 6.13
N LYS A 28 7.56 21.19 7.37
CA LYS A 28 8.20 22.42 7.85
C LYS A 28 9.74 22.27 7.87
N GLY A 29 10.47 23.38 7.69
CA GLY A 29 11.92 23.39 7.73
C GLY A 29 12.61 23.44 6.35
N VAL A 30 11.84 23.55 5.27
CA VAL A 30 12.34 23.82 3.92
C VAL A 30 11.75 25.15 3.46
N SER A 31 12.62 26.05 2.95
CA SER A 31 12.17 27.33 2.39
C SER A 31 11.34 27.13 1.12
N ASP A 32 10.44 28.06 0.85
CA ASP A 32 9.57 28.00 -0.33
C ASP A 32 10.38 27.98 -1.65
N ASP A 33 11.48 28.72 -1.72
CA ASP A 33 12.37 28.72 -2.86
C ASP A 33 13.00 27.35 -3.14
N VAL A 34 13.44 26.66 -2.09
CA VAL A 34 14.00 25.30 -2.22
C VAL A 34 12.90 24.31 -2.59
N ARG A 35 11.70 24.46 -2.03
CA ARG A 35 10.55 23.61 -2.36
C ARG A 35 10.21 23.72 -3.85
N ILE A 36 10.09 24.93 -4.37
CA ILE A 36 9.79 25.18 -5.79
C ILE A 36 10.86 24.56 -6.70
N LYS A 37 12.14 24.70 -6.35
CA LYS A 37 13.25 24.11 -7.11
C LYS A 37 13.20 22.58 -7.11
N VAL A 38 12.91 21.97 -5.97
CA VAL A 38 12.79 20.51 -5.83
C VAL A 38 11.58 19.98 -6.62
N GLU A 39 10.43 20.64 -6.54
CA GLU A 39 9.23 20.24 -7.28
C GLU A 39 9.43 20.38 -8.80
N LYS A 40 10.11 21.42 -9.23
CA LYS A 40 10.45 21.63 -10.64
C LYS A 40 11.39 20.53 -11.14
N ALA A 41 12.49 20.27 -10.44
CA ALA A 41 13.45 19.24 -10.78
C ALA A 41 12.78 17.83 -10.79
N ALA A 42 11.90 17.54 -9.83
CA ALA A 42 11.15 16.29 -9.78
C ALA A 42 10.30 16.09 -11.04
N ARG A 43 9.59 17.12 -11.50
CA ARG A 43 8.80 17.08 -12.75
C ARG A 43 9.67 16.91 -13.99
N GLU A 44 10.76 17.67 -14.10
CA GLU A 44 11.68 17.63 -15.25
C GLU A 44 12.38 16.28 -15.40
N LEU A 45 12.72 15.64 -14.28
CA LEU A 45 13.32 14.31 -14.25
C LEU A 45 12.30 13.18 -14.42
N GLY A 46 11.00 13.49 -14.37
CA GLY A 46 9.95 12.48 -14.43
C GLY A 46 9.78 11.65 -13.14
N TYR A 47 10.11 12.28 -11.99
CA TYR A 47 9.92 11.65 -10.70
C TYR A 47 8.43 11.51 -10.39
N ASP A 48 7.96 10.27 -10.25
CA ASP A 48 6.55 10.01 -9.93
C ASP A 48 6.29 10.21 -8.43
N LEU A 49 5.81 11.41 -8.09
CA LEU A 49 5.40 11.78 -6.73
C LEU A 49 4.36 10.80 -6.14
N LYS A 50 3.47 10.26 -6.97
CA LYS A 50 2.43 9.33 -6.51
C LYS A 50 2.99 7.96 -6.17
N LYS A 51 4.01 7.50 -6.91
CA LYS A 51 4.66 6.21 -6.68
C LYS A 51 5.54 6.23 -5.43
N ASN A 52 6.20 7.36 -5.15
CA ASN A 52 7.18 7.48 -4.09
C ASN A 52 6.64 8.06 -2.77
N VAL A 53 5.55 8.84 -2.79
CA VAL A 53 4.80 9.21 -1.57
C VAL A 53 4.17 7.98 -0.91
N ARG A 54 3.92 6.90 -1.69
CA ARG A 54 3.50 5.61 -1.12
C ARG A 54 4.62 4.87 -0.38
N GLN A 55 5.90 5.19 -0.60
CA GLN A 55 7.02 4.58 0.14
C GLN A 55 7.27 5.24 1.52
N ASP A 56 6.89 6.51 1.69
CA ASP A 56 7.03 7.24 2.97
C ASP A 56 5.74 7.22 3.83
N GLN A 57 4.58 6.95 3.22
CA GLN A 57 3.35 6.63 3.94
C GLN A 57 3.25 5.11 4.00
N GLY A 58 3.24 4.56 5.20
CA GLY A 58 3.20 3.12 5.44
C GLY A 58 2.23 2.41 4.50
N SER A 59 2.65 1.29 3.94
CA SER A 59 1.84 0.53 2.98
C SER A 59 0.55 0.02 3.63
N VAL A 60 -0.52 -0.06 2.84
CA VAL A 60 -1.78 -0.65 3.28
C VAL A 60 -1.81 -2.11 2.83
N ILE A 61 -1.88 -3.02 3.78
CA ILE A 61 -1.97 -4.46 3.52
C ILE A 61 -3.43 -4.88 3.63
N GLY A 62 -4.01 -5.34 2.53
CA GLY A 62 -5.33 -5.95 2.53
C GLY A 62 -5.29 -7.35 3.12
N VAL A 63 -6.24 -7.67 3.96
CA VAL A 63 -6.42 -9.02 4.50
C VAL A 63 -7.82 -9.49 4.15
N LEU A 64 -7.92 -10.60 3.44
CA LEU A 64 -9.20 -11.24 3.10
C LEU A 64 -9.37 -12.51 3.94
N THR A 65 -10.55 -12.70 4.45
CA THR A 65 -10.97 -13.96 5.08
C THR A 65 -12.40 -14.30 4.66
N SER A 66 -12.75 -15.58 4.64
CA SER A 66 -14.12 -15.99 4.34
C SER A 66 -15.01 -15.93 5.59
N GLU A 67 -16.29 -15.57 5.43
CA GLU A 67 -17.24 -15.46 6.52
C GLU A 67 -17.42 -16.80 7.30
N LYS A 68 -17.15 -17.94 6.67
CA LYS A 68 -17.18 -19.25 7.35
C LYS A 68 -16.25 -19.34 8.55
N TYR A 69 -15.17 -18.56 8.57
CA TYR A 69 -14.22 -18.51 9.68
C TYR A 69 -14.60 -17.50 10.76
N MET A 70 -15.70 -16.77 10.56
CA MET A 70 -16.23 -15.85 11.57
C MET A 70 -17.05 -16.57 12.64
N THR A 71 -17.48 -17.80 12.39
CA THR A 71 -18.26 -18.60 13.33
C THR A 71 -17.50 -19.81 13.85
N VAL A 72 -16.77 -20.50 12.98
CA VAL A 72 -16.00 -21.70 13.32
C VAL A 72 -14.51 -21.40 13.27
N GLY A 73 -13.79 -21.67 14.37
CA GLY A 73 -12.35 -21.40 14.45
C GLY A 73 -11.98 -19.93 14.57
N ILE A 74 -12.93 -19.08 14.95
CA ILE A 74 -12.75 -17.62 15.04
C ILE A 74 -11.50 -17.22 15.83
N SER A 75 -11.21 -17.90 16.94
CA SER A 75 -10.05 -17.58 17.78
C SER A 75 -8.73 -17.78 17.04
N PHE A 76 -8.63 -18.84 16.23
CA PHE A 76 -7.42 -19.13 15.45
C PHE A 76 -7.23 -18.11 14.34
N TYR A 77 -8.24 -17.88 13.52
CA TYR A 77 -8.18 -16.95 12.40
C TYR A 77 -8.03 -15.50 12.86
N TRP A 78 -8.67 -15.14 13.97
CA TRP A 78 -8.50 -13.85 14.60
C TRP A 78 -7.07 -13.65 15.12
N GLY A 79 -6.47 -14.67 15.71
CA GLY A 79 -5.08 -14.67 16.14
C GLY A 79 -4.10 -14.46 14.97
N LEU A 80 -4.36 -15.08 13.80
CA LEU A 80 -3.58 -14.86 12.59
C LEU A 80 -3.67 -13.40 12.13
N TYR A 81 -4.89 -12.85 12.07
CA TYR A 81 -5.09 -11.45 11.69
C TYR A 81 -4.36 -10.49 12.66
N GLN A 82 -4.50 -10.70 13.96
CA GLN A 82 -3.81 -9.89 14.96
C GLN A 82 -2.29 -9.94 14.78
N ARG A 83 -1.74 -11.11 14.46
CA ARG A 83 -0.30 -11.24 14.20
C ARG A 83 0.13 -10.48 12.95
N VAL A 84 -0.64 -10.56 11.87
CA VAL A 84 -0.41 -9.79 10.64
C VAL A 84 -0.43 -8.29 10.94
N ALA A 85 -1.45 -7.81 11.67
CA ALA A 85 -1.58 -6.40 12.04
C ALA A 85 -0.41 -5.93 12.90
N TYR A 86 0.04 -6.75 13.86
CA TYR A 86 1.18 -6.45 14.72
C TYR A 86 2.49 -6.32 13.93
N GLU A 87 2.77 -7.27 13.02
CA GLU A 87 3.98 -7.22 12.19
C GLU A 87 3.92 -6.07 11.17
N ALA A 88 2.76 -5.78 10.61
CA ALA A 88 2.56 -4.63 9.72
C ALA A 88 2.87 -3.31 10.45
N ALA A 89 2.39 -3.15 11.67
CA ALA A 89 2.64 -1.95 12.48
C ALA A 89 4.14 -1.72 12.74
N LYS A 90 4.93 -2.77 12.93
CA LYS A 90 6.40 -2.66 13.06
C LYS A 90 7.07 -2.10 11.80
N SER A 91 6.47 -2.32 10.65
CA SER A 91 6.93 -1.85 9.34
C SER A 91 6.25 -0.55 8.91
N GLN A 92 5.64 0.18 9.84
CA GLN A 92 4.87 1.40 9.58
C GLN A 92 3.74 1.21 8.55
N SER A 93 3.24 -0.02 8.44
CA SER A 93 2.13 -0.39 7.57
C SER A 93 0.84 -0.53 8.37
N VAL A 94 -0.30 -0.36 7.71
CA VAL A 94 -1.62 -0.62 8.28
C VAL A 94 -2.28 -1.81 7.59
N THR A 95 -3.21 -2.46 8.28
CA THR A 95 -4.00 -3.55 7.69
C THR A 95 -5.45 -3.13 7.51
N MET A 96 -6.05 -3.57 6.42
CA MET A 96 -7.49 -3.46 6.18
C MET A 96 -8.07 -4.86 6.01
N LEU A 97 -9.01 -5.23 6.87
CA LEU A 97 -9.68 -6.52 6.80
C LEU A 97 -11.00 -6.41 6.03
N GLU A 98 -11.19 -7.27 5.06
CA GLU A 98 -12.48 -7.46 4.40
C GLU A 98 -12.90 -8.92 4.50
N VAL A 99 -14.16 -9.13 4.84
CA VAL A 99 -14.75 -10.47 4.95
C VAL A 99 -15.44 -10.79 3.63
N VAL A 100 -15.02 -11.87 3.01
CA VAL A 100 -15.64 -12.42 1.80
C VAL A 100 -16.85 -13.25 2.21
N THR A 101 -18.03 -12.83 1.77
CA THR A 101 -19.29 -13.56 2.03
C THR A 101 -19.45 -14.77 1.10
N PHE A 102 -20.32 -15.69 1.44
CA PHE A 102 -20.61 -16.84 0.57
C PHE A 102 -21.14 -16.39 -0.79
N SER A 103 -22.01 -15.37 -0.83
CA SER A 103 -22.53 -14.84 -2.09
C SER A 103 -21.43 -14.21 -2.96
N MET A 104 -20.50 -13.48 -2.38
CA MET A 104 -19.35 -12.93 -3.12
C MET A 104 -18.50 -14.04 -3.75
N GLU A 105 -18.29 -15.13 -3.01
CA GLU A 105 -17.52 -16.27 -3.49
C GLU A 105 -18.24 -17.02 -4.62
N GLU A 106 -19.56 -17.26 -4.48
CA GLU A 106 -20.39 -17.93 -5.49
C GLU A 106 -20.53 -17.10 -6.77
N GLU A 107 -20.82 -15.82 -6.64
CA GLU A 107 -20.98 -14.90 -7.76
C GLU A 107 -19.62 -14.40 -8.32
N THR A 108 -18.52 -14.81 -7.71
CA THR A 108 -17.18 -14.36 -8.02
C THR A 108 -17.04 -12.83 -8.03
N GLU A 109 -17.67 -12.17 -7.07
CA GLU A 109 -17.60 -10.72 -6.89
C GLU A 109 -16.25 -10.33 -6.28
N LEU A 110 -15.58 -9.32 -6.85
CA LEU A 110 -14.30 -8.85 -6.34
C LEU A 110 -14.47 -8.09 -5.02
N PRO A 111 -13.58 -8.33 -4.03
CA PRO A 111 -13.53 -7.53 -2.82
C PRO A 111 -13.32 -6.05 -3.10
N LYS A 112 -13.91 -5.20 -2.27
CA LYS A 112 -13.79 -3.74 -2.39
C LYS A 112 -12.34 -3.27 -2.30
N LEU A 113 -11.52 -3.91 -1.46
CA LEU A 113 -10.09 -3.61 -1.34
C LEU A 113 -9.36 -3.69 -2.68
N LEU A 114 -9.76 -4.60 -3.56
CA LEU A 114 -9.20 -4.73 -4.92
C LEU A 114 -9.85 -3.76 -5.91
N GLN A 115 -11.15 -3.53 -5.80
CA GLN A 115 -11.86 -2.59 -6.66
C GLN A 115 -11.35 -1.15 -6.48
N GLU A 116 -11.17 -0.73 -5.24
CA GLU A 116 -10.73 0.62 -4.87
C GLU A 116 -9.21 0.84 -5.04
N LYS A 117 -8.45 -0.22 -5.27
CA LYS A 117 -6.97 -0.18 -5.44
C LYS A 117 -6.24 0.56 -4.32
N VAL A 118 -6.73 0.43 -3.09
CA VAL A 118 -6.19 1.12 -1.91
C VAL A 118 -5.04 0.37 -1.24
N ILE A 119 -4.86 -0.90 -1.57
CA ILE A 119 -3.87 -1.78 -0.94
C ILE A 119 -2.58 -1.88 -1.75
N SER A 120 -1.47 -2.06 -1.04
CA SER A 120 -0.14 -2.29 -1.61
C SER A 120 0.22 -3.77 -1.69
N GLY A 121 -0.47 -4.60 -0.94
CA GLY A 121 -0.30 -6.04 -0.90
C GLY A 121 -1.54 -6.72 -0.31
N LEU A 122 -1.69 -8.01 -0.58
CA LEU A 122 -2.84 -8.80 -0.17
C LEU A 122 -2.42 -10.08 0.54
N ILE A 123 -3.08 -10.36 1.65
CA ILE A 123 -2.96 -11.63 2.40
C ILE A 123 -4.34 -12.28 2.46
N ILE A 124 -4.42 -13.56 2.13
CA ILE A 124 -5.63 -14.35 2.26
C ILE A 124 -5.47 -15.28 3.46
N ILE A 125 -6.39 -15.20 4.41
CA ILE A 125 -6.42 -16.05 5.60
C ILE A 125 -7.57 -17.03 5.49
N GLY A 126 -7.26 -18.32 5.47
CA GLY A 126 -8.22 -19.40 5.33
C GLY A 126 -8.33 -19.91 3.91
N TRP A 127 -9.32 -20.76 3.66
CA TRP A 127 -9.55 -21.38 2.36
C TRP A 127 -10.77 -20.76 1.67
N MET A 128 -10.64 -20.52 0.39
CA MET A 128 -11.69 -20.10 -0.53
C MET A 128 -11.64 -20.97 -1.78
N SER A 129 -12.70 -20.98 -2.58
CA SER A 129 -12.74 -21.77 -3.81
C SER A 129 -11.62 -21.35 -4.77
N ARG A 130 -11.07 -22.34 -5.48
CA ARG A 130 -9.98 -22.09 -6.43
C ARG A 130 -10.32 -21.04 -7.51
N PRO A 131 -11.52 -21.12 -8.14
CA PRO A 131 -11.90 -20.11 -9.15
C PRO A 131 -11.92 -18.69 -8.59
N TYR A 132 -12.37 -18.54 -7.34
CA TYR A 132 -12.41 -17.24 -6.67
C TYR A 132 -11.00 -16.70 -6.37
N ILE A 133 -10.12 -17.56 -5.85
CA ILE A 133 -8.72 -17.18 -5.61
C ILE A 133 -8.01 -16.78 -6.91
N GLU A 134 -8.21 -17.54 -8.01
CA GLU A 134 -7.63 -17.21 -9.31
C GLU A 134 -8.10 -15.83 -9.81
N LYS A 135 -9.37 -15.49 -9.60
CA LYS A 135 -9.91 -14.17 -9.94
C LYS A 135 -9.30 -13.05 -9.08
N ILE A 136 -9.17 -13.28 -7.78
CA ILE A 136 -8.51 -12.33 -6.87
C ILE A 136 -7.07 -12.07 -7.29
N VAL A 137 -6.30 -13.12 -7.56
CA VAL A 137 -4.89 -13.01 -7.98
C VAL A 137 -4.75 -12.24 -9.29
N ALA A 138 -5.62 -12.52 -10.26
CA ALA A 138 -5.63 -11.80 -11.54
C ALA A 138 -5.94 -10.29 -11.36
N ALA A 139 -6.80 -9.94 -10.41
CA ALA A 139 -7.16 -8.54 -10.11
C ALA A 139 -6.12 -7.81 -9.26
N ALA A 140 -5.29 -8.54 -8.50
CA ALA A 140 -4.26 -7.98 -7.63
C ALA A 140 -2.95 -7.64 -8.37
N ASN A 141 -2.77 -8.12 -9.60
CA ASN A 141 -1.64 -7.81 -10.49
C ASN A 141 -2.02 -6.61 -11.37
#